data_3a22fe31f2588b7185b0e20c1018704d
#
_entry.id   3a22fe31f2588b7185b0e20c1018704d
#
_cell.length_a   1.000
_cell.length_b   1.000
_cell.length_c   1.000
_cell.angle_alpha   90.00
_cell.angle_beta   90.00
_cell.angle_gamma   90.00
#
_symmetry.space_group_name_H-M   'P 1'
#
loop_
_entity.id
_entity.type
_entity.pdbx_description
1 polymer ?
#
loop_
_entity_poly.entity_id
_entity_poly.type
_entity_poly.pdbx_seq_one_letter_code
_entity_poly.pdbx_strand_id
1 'polypeptide(L)'
;MNVSKRLAQGLFALAIVVASMAMTPKAAALNPNYTSVALFKWRWTDIGTECTNWLGPQGYGAVQISPPSAGYNNGYWYGIYQPVNYTSLTSELGNASQLQTMINACHAAGVRVYADIVVNQMAGGSGTATDGSTWNANSSTAIQYPYFSTADFHTDCSITSADYAGTTPAGADGSTALAQSTWDVQNCWLSGLPDLATDHTYVQGQIENYLELLLSMGVDGFRWDAAKHQQEADLAIILAAARAKYPKTTEGESFFVTQEIIPDGEVNRPSYEPLGTLNEFQFTYAMQDTFRNLYGYTPSNLQTIMGTPGNWGGSWYFLPSASAEIFVDDWDTERPSGGGSLTASDFTGDTNDEWDTHRYDLANIFMLAQAYGAVAQVQSGFRFTNSSQNMPSANAYINGVAQVPASKTTPTSGWDFIHRWADISNMVKFRTATWGQGMSNWVTGTTNQIAFSRGAVGFVALNNDTTVWSKTFTTGLPAGTYCNVVNGVKSGSTCTADTVTVNSSGQATLSIPANGGTAIPAVAIYTGEKE
;
A
#
# COMPACT_ATOMS: atom_id res chain seq x y z
N MET A 1 -44.98 76.64 -45.50
CA MET A 1 -45.67 75.54 -44.79
C MET A 1 -44.61 74.57 -44.39
N ASN A 2 -44.25 74.59 -43.10
CA ASN A 2 -43.10 73.85 -42.49
C ASN A 2 -43.49 72.46 -42.06
N VAL A 3 -42.67 71.46 -42.43
CA VAL A 3 -42.71 70.10 -41.87
C VAL A 3 -41.38 69.91 -41.20
N SER A 4 -41.42 69.82 -39.89
CA SER A 4 -40.29 69.53 -39.02
C SER A 4 -40.00 68.00 -38.94
N LYS A 5 -38.77 67.60 -39.30
CA LYS A 5 -38.27 66.26 -39.14
C LYS A 5 -37.68 66.11 -37.68
N ARG A 6 -38.20 65.17 -36.91
CA ARG A 6 -37.58 64.72 -35.68
C ARG A 6 -36.70 63.53 -35.98
N LEU A 7 -35.39 63.65 -35.75
CA LEU A 7 -34.45 62.50 -35.67
C LEU A 7 -34.58 61.83 -34.32
N ALA A 8 -34.86 60.55 -34.35
CA ALA A 8 -34.71 59.68 -33.18
C ALA A 8 -33.28 59.09 -33.18
N GLN A 9 -32.49 59.46 -32.19
CA GLN A 9 -31.18 58.79 -31.90
C GLN A 9 -31.44 57.53 -31.11
N GLY A 10 -31.22 56.34 -31.71
CA GLY A 10 -31.16 55.08 -31.03
C GLY A 10 -29.75 54.83 -30.44
N LEU A 11 -29.62 54.84 -29.14
CA LEU A 11 -28.43 54.35 -28.49
C LEU A 11 -28.41 52.78 -28.50
N PHE A 12 -27.50 52.21 -29.25
CA PHE A 12 -27.15 50.82 -29.15
C PHE A 12 -26.19 50.66 -27.94
N ALA A 13 -26.67 50.13 -26.84
CA ALA A 13 -25.82 49.67 -25.72
C ALA A 13 -25.18 48.32 -26.10
N LEU A 14 -23.90 48.33 -26.41
CA LEU A 14 -23.10 47.12 -26.63
C LEU A 14 -22.78 46.50 -25.27
N ALA A 15 -23.52 45.46 -24.86
CA ALA A 15 -23.19 44.66 -23.68
C ALA A 15 -22.00 43.77 -24.01
N ILE A 16 -20.82 44.11 -23.50
CA ILE A 16 -19.64 43.23 -23.52
C ILE A 16 -19.86 42.16 -22.45
N VAL A 17 -20.27 40.97 -22.89
CA VAL A 17 -20.23 39.76 -22.02
C VAL A 17 -18.77 39.34 -21.90
N VAL A 18 -18.13 39.73 -20.81
CA VAL A 18 -16.85 39.15 -20.40
C VAL A 18 -17.14 37.74 -19.91
N ALA A 19 -17.01 36.75 -20.79
CA ALA A 19 -16.94 35.34 -20.35
C ALA A 19 -15.66 35.18 -19.56
N SER A 20 -15.76 35.12 -18.23
CA SER A 20 -14.69 34.64 -17.37
C SER A 20 -14.47 33.15 -17.70
N MET A 21 -13.51 32.87 -18.57
CA MET A 21 -12.96 31.51 -18.65
C MET A 21 -12.40 31.18 -17.27
N ALA A 22 -13.16 30.42 -16.50
CA ALA A 22 -12.62 29.74 -15.33
C ALA A 22 -11.48 28.85 -15.86
N MET A 23 -10.23 29.26 -15.62
CA MET A 23 -9.09 28.38 -15.82
C MET A 23 -9.33 27.19 -14.92
N THR A 24 -9.66 26.04 -15.51
CA THR A 24 -9.56 24.77 -14.77
C THR A 24 -8.13 24.69 -14.26
N PRO A 25 -7.92 24.51 -12.93
CA PRO A 25 -6.58 24.36 -12.43
C PRO A 25 -5.94 23.18 -13.18
N LYS A 26 -4.75 23.40 -13.74
CA LYS A 26 -3.98 22.34 -14.37
C LYS A 26 -3.76 21.27 -13.31
N ALA A 27 -4.16 20.03 -13.60
CA ALA A 27 -3.89 18.90 -12.72
C ALA A 27 -2.39 18.88 -12.34
N ALA A 28 -2.08 18.58 -11.10
CA ALA A 28 -0.71 18.40 -10.68
C ALA A 28 -0.07 17.28 -11.53
N ALA A 29 1.22 17.38 -11.78
CA ALA A 29 1.94 16.23 -12.33
C ALA A 29 1.90 15.09 -11.32
N LEU A 30 1.70 13.85 -11.79
CA LEU A 30 1.73 12.69 -10.93
C LEU A 30 3.08 12.56 -10.20
N ASN A 31 3.03 12.27 -8.92
CA ASN A 31 4.21 11.92 -8.15
C ASN A 31 4.81 10.62 -8.68
N PRO A 32 6.15 10.42 -8.58
CA PRO A 32 6.76 9.13 -8.91
C PRO A 32 6.16 7.99 -8.08
N ASN A 33 5.85 6.86 -8.73
CA ASN A 33 5.23 5.71 -8.08
C ASN A 33 6.27 4.80 -7.39
N TYR A 34 7.11 5.37 -6.52
CA TYR A 34 8.12 4.62 -5.77
C TYR A 34 7.67 4.29 -4.34
N THR A 35 6.67 5.03 -3.86
CA THR A 35 6.07 4.83 -2.55
C THR A 35 4.56 4.98 -2.65
N SER A 36 3.84 3.99 -2.16
CA SER A 36 2.39 4.00 -1.97
C SER A 36 2.04 3.99 -0.49
N VAL A 37 0.78 4.23 -0.18
CA VAL A 37 0.21 4.03 1.17
C VAL A 37 -1.08 3.25 1.07
N ALA A 38 -1.25 2.23 1.93
CA ALA A 38 -2.53 1.58 2.12
C ALA A 38 -3.30 2.32 3.23
N LEU A 39 -4.40 2.99 2.88
CA LEU A 39 -5.30 3.61 3.84
C LEU A 39 -6.45 2.65 4.16
N PHE A 40 -6.11 1.62 4.95
CA PHE A 40 -7.02 0.53 5.26
C PHE A 40 -8.29 1.01 5.95
N LYS A 41 -9.45 0.71 5.36
CA LYS A 41 -10.79 1.03 5.86
C LYS A 41 -11.09 2.53 6.03
N TRP A 42 -10.28 3.42 5.44
CA TRP A 42 -10.60 4.85 5.45
C TRP A 42 -11.80 5.15 4.55
N ARG A 43 -12.63 6.10 4.97
CA ARG A 43 -13.77 6.57 4.18
C ARG A 43 -13.31 7.38 2.98
N TRP A 44 -14.03 7.30 1.87
CA TRP A 44 -13.66 8.00 0.62
C TRP A 44 -13.47 9.50 0.82
N THR A 45 -14.34 10.15 1.60
CA THR A 45 -14.24 11.59 1.90
C THR A 45 -12.94 11.95 2.63
N ASP A 46 -12.50 11.09 3.52
CA ASP A 46 -11.30 11.31 4.32
C ASP A 46 -10.04 11.11 3.45
N ILE A 47 -10.03 10.07 2.60
CA ILE A 47 -8.93 9.81 1.65
C ILE A 47 -8.77 10.97 0.67
N GLY A 48 -9.85 11.50 0.09
CA GLY A 48 -9.76 12.65 -0.83
C GLY A 48 -9.15 13.88 -0.16
N THR A 49 -9.50 14.11 1.10
CA THR A 49 -8.93 15.18 1.92
C THR A 49 -7.45 14.91 2.23
N GLU A 50 -7.10 13.67 2.53
CA GLU A 50 -5.72 13.24 2.80
C GLU A 50 -4.82 13.38 1.57
N CYS A 51 -5.30 12.97 0.39
CA CYS A 51 -4.58 13.17 -0.87
C CYS A 51 -4.20 14.63 -1.07
N THR A 52 -5.16 15.55 -0.87
CA THR A 52 -4.95 16.98 -1.08
C THR A 52 -4.04 17.61 -0.03
N ASN A 53 -4.23 17.26 1.24
CA ASN A 53 -3.57 17.96 2.35
C ASN A 53 -2.23 17.35 2.73
N TRP A 54 -1.98 16.08 2.42
CA TRP A 54 -0.80 15.37 2.86
C TRP A 54 -0.12 14.53 1.80
N LEU A 55 -0.79 13.54 1.21
CA LEU A 55 -0.13 12.55 0.35
C LEU A 55 0.54 13.20 -0.87
N GLY A 56 -0.18 14.06 -1.57
CA GLY A 56 0.36 14.80 -2.72
C GLY A 56 1.56 15.67 -2.34
N PRO A 57 1.45 16.58 -1.36
CA PRO A 57 2.57 17.42 -0.89
C PRO A 57 3.77 16.64 -0.36
N GLN A 58 3.56 15.47 0.24
CA GLN A 58 4.65 14.62 0.74
C GLN A 58 5.32 13.79 -0.36
N GLY A 59 4.68 13.64 -1.54
CA GLY A 59 5.26 12.94 -2.67
C GLY A 59 4.91 11.45 -2.74
N TYR A 60 3.86 11.00 -2.03
CA TYR A 60 3.31 9.66 -2.25
C TYR A 60 2.82 9.52 -3.69
N GLY A 61 3.21 8.45 -4.36
CA GLY A 61 2.86 8.20 -5.75
C GLY A 61 1.47 7.61 -5.94
N ALA A 62 0.99 6.88 -4.92
CA ALA A 62 -0.32 6.23 -4.95
C ALA A 62 -0.92 6.04 -3.55
N VAL A 63 -2.24 5.92 -3.50
CA VAL A 63 -3.01 5.42 -2.36
C VAL A 63 -3.74 4.16 -2.74
N GLN A 64 -3.57 3.10 -1.96
CA GLN A 64 -4.38 1.90 -2.04
C GLN A 64 -5.60 2.06 -1.14
N ILE A 65 -6.77 1.83 -1.71
CA ILE A 65 -8.06 1.90 -1.02
C ILE A 65 -8.63 0.50 -0.81
N SER A 66 -9.35 0.30 0.29
CA SER A 66 -10.06 -0.96 0.55
C SER A 66 -11.17 -1.23 -0.48
N PRO A 67 -11.69 -2.47 -0.60
CA PRO A 67 -12.63 -2.87 -1.64
C PRO A 67 -13.83 -1.94 -1.78
N PRO A 68 -14.10 -1.40 -2.98
CA PRO A 68 -15.19 -0.45 -3.20
C PRO A 68 -16.54 -1.10 -3.53
N SER A 69 -16.59 -2.40 -3.85
CA SER A 69 -17.83 -3.10 -4.18
C SER A 69 -18.79 -3.21 -2.99
N ALA A 70 -20.09 -3.40 -3.27
CA ALA A 70 -21.07 -3.70 -2.24
C ALA A 70 -20.79 -5.08 -1.63
N GLY A 71 -20.62 -5.12 -0.32
CA GLY A 71 -20.26 -6.31 0.44
C GLY A 71 -21.09 -6.49 1.69
N TYR A 72 -20.75 -7.50 2.47
CA TYR A 72 -21.43 -7.84 3.71
C TYR A 72 -21.01 -6.89 4.84
N ASN A 73 -21.96 -6.08 5.30
CA ASN A 73 -21.75 -5.25 6.50
C ASN A 73 -22.10 -6.07 7.75
N ASN A 74 -21.15 -6.86 8.22
CA ASN A 74 -21.30 -7.71 9.41
C ASN A 74 -20.78 -7.07 10.71
N GLY A 75 -20.31 -5.81 10.65
CA GLY A 75 -19.75 -5.11 11.80
C GLY A 75 -18.29 -5.48 12.13
N TYR A 76 -17.62 -6.24 11.25
CA TYR A 76 -16.23 -6.63 11.37
C TYR A 76 -15.40 -6.09 10.20
N TRP A 77 -14.09 -5.93 10.40
CA TRP A 77 -13.20 -5.43 9.35
C TRP A 77 -13.25 -6.28 8.06
N TYR A 78 -13.36 -7.60 8.21
CA TYR A 78 -13.34 -8.54 7.07
C TYR A 78 -14.66 -8.62 6.30
N GLY A 79 -15.71 -7.92 6.73
CA GLY A 79 -16.97 -7.88 5.97
C GLY A 79 -16.79 -7.28 4.57
N ILE A 80 -15.86 -6.35 4.40
CA ILE A 80 -15.54 -5.74 3.10
C ILE A 80 -14.85 -6.72 2.13
N TYR A 81 -14.26 -7.82 2.66
CA TYR A 81 -13.67 -8.92 1.89
C TYR A 81 -14.68 -10.04 1.59
N GLN A 82 -15.97 -9.76 1.80
CA GLN A 82 -17.09 -10.62 1.45
C GLN A 82 -18.02 -9.88 0.47
N PRO A 83 -17.63 -9.75 -0.82
CA PRO A 83 -18.41 -9.04 -1.82
C PRO A 83 -19.75 -9.76 -2.11
N VAL A 84 -20.77 -8.97 -2.49
CA VAL A 84 -22.09 -9.46 -2.86
C VAL A 84 -22.49 -8.98 -4.25
N ASN A 85 -22.13 -7.74 -4.61
CA ASN A 85 -22.55 -7.12 -5.87
C ASN A 85 -21.43 -6.24 -6.45
N TYR A 86 -20.82 -6.69 -7.55
CA TYR A 86 -19.76 -5.95 -8.23
C TYR A 86 -20.25 -4.77 -9.08
N THR A 87 -21.54 -4.69 -9.38
CA THR A 87 -22.10 -3.58 -10.17
C THR A 87 -22.44 -2.36 -9.31
N SER A 88 -22.34 -2.49 -8.00
CA SER A 88 -22.60 -1.43 -7.03
C SER A 88 -21.32 -1.04 -6.28
N LEU A 89 -21.00 0.24 -6.30
CA LEU A 89 -19.86 0.83 -5.57
C LEU A 89 -20.34 1.54 -4.29
N THR A 90 -21.31 0.93 -3.61
CA THR A 90 -21.80 1.38 -2.31
C THR A 90 -21.29 0.42 -1.23
N SER A 91 -20.22 0.81 -0.57
CA SER A 91 -19.62 0.07 0.55
C SER A 91 -19.87 0.78 1.89
N GLU A 92 -19.37 0.22 2.98
CA GLU A 92 -19.39 0.89 4.29
C GLU A 92 -18.50 2.15 4.34
N LEU A 93 -17.62 2.35 3.33
CA LEU A 93 -16.67 3.45 3.25
C LEU A 93 -17.23 4.67 2.49
N GLY A 94 -18.34 4.48 1.79
CA GLY A 94 -19.04 5.51 1.03
C GLY A 94 -19.71 4.96 -0.22
N ASN A 95 -20.35 5.86 -0.98
CA ASN A 95 -21.03 5.54 -2.23
C ASN A 95 -20.21 5.92 -3.47
N ALA A 96 -20.67 5.53 -4.66
CA ALA A 96 -19.99 5.80 -5.94
C ALA A 96 -19.67 7.28 -6.18
N SER A 97 -20.55 8.22 -5.80
CA SER A 97 -20.31 9.66 -5.96
C SER A 97 -19.17 10.15 -5.06
N GLN A 98 -19.10 9.65 -3.83
CA GLN A 98 -18.01 9.96 -2.89
C GLN A 98 -16.69 9.34 -3.37
N LEU A 99 -16.72 8.12 -3.90
CA LEU A 99 -15.57 7.47 -4.52
C LEU A 99 -15.04 8.30 -5.70
N GLN A 100 -15.91 8.72 -6.62
CA GLN A 100 -15.51 9.58 -7.75
C GLN A 100 -14.90 10.90 -7.30
N THR A 101 -15.49 11.53 -6.27
CA THR A 101 -14.99 12.79 -5.71
C THR A 101 -13.59 12.59 -5.11
N MET A 102 -13.38 11.49 -4.41
CA MET A 102 -12.09 11.10 -3.84
C MET A 102 -11.04 10.90 -4.93
N ILE A 103 -11.34 10.11 -5.98
CA ILE A 103 -10.43 9.86 -7.10
C ILE A 103 -9.99 11.18 -7.72
N ASN A 104 -10.94 12.06 -8.02
CA ASN A 104 -10.65 13.37 -8.60
C ASN A 104 -9.76 14.24 -7.71
N ALA A 105 -9.96 14.18 -6.39
CA ALA A 105 -9.13 14.91 -5.42
C ALA A 105 -7.70 14.36 -5.35
N CYS A 106 -7.53 13.04 -5.37
CA CYS A 106 -6.21 12.41 -5.41
C CYS A 106 -5.45 12.74 -6.70
N HIS A 107 -6.09 12.65 -7.87
CA HIS A 107 -5.49 13.04 -9.15
C HIS A 107 -5.08 14.52 -9.18
N ALA A 108 -5.95 15.40 -8.69
CA ALA A 108 -5.62 16.82 -8.58
C ALA A 108 -4.39 17.09 -7.68
N ALA A 109 -4.12 16.21 -6.74
CA ALA A 109 -2.95 16.25 -5.87
C ALA A 109 -1.73 15.46 -6.42
N GLY A 110 -1.84 14.84 -7.59
CA GLY A 110 -0.77 14.04 -8.20
C GLY A 110 -0.61 12.63 -7.62
N VAL A 111 -1.66 12.10 -6.98
CA VAL A 111 -1.68 10.78 -6.34
C VAL A 111 -2.58 9.82 -7.11
N ARG A 112 -2.05 8.66 -7.50
CA ARG A 112 -2.84 7.58 -8.13
C ARG A 112 -3.72 6.90 -7.11
N VAL A 113 -4.81 6.26 -7.57
CA VAL A 113 -5.71 5.47 -6.74
C VAL A 113 -5.67 4.02 -7.19
N TYR A 114 -5.27 3.12 -6.28
CA TYR A 114 -5.31 1.68 -6.49
C TYR A 114 -6.42 1.07 -5.66
N ALA A 115 -7.35 0.37 -6.31
CA ALA A 115 -8.45 -0.30 -5.62
C ALA A 115 -8.05 -1.74 -5.24
N ASP A 116 -8.28 -2.09 -3.99
CA ASP A 116 -8.26 -3.48 -3.57
C ASP A 116 -9.49 -4.20 -4.15
N ILE A 117 -9.28 -5.29 -4.89
CA ILE A 117 -10.35 -6.06 -5.53
C ILE A 117 -10.39 -7.48 -4.99
N VAL A 118 -11.56 -7.88 -4.54
CA VAL A 118 -11.85 -9.21 -4.01
C VAL A 118 -12.71 -9.94 -5.03
N VAL A 119 -12.12 -10.86 -5.76
CA VAL A 119 -12.77 -11.57 -6.87
C VAL A 119 -12.49 -13.09 -6.86
N ASN A 120 -11.91 -13.58 -5.77
CA ASN A 120 -11.78 -15.01 -5.51
C ASN A 120 -13.04 -15.56 -4.87
N GLN A 121 -13.46 -15.00 -3.75
CA GLN A 121 -14.59 -15.47 -2.96
C GLN A 121 -15.71 -14.43 -2.91
N MET A 122 -16.91 -14.88 -2.57
CA MET A 122 -18.07 -14.05 -2.25
C MET A 122 -18.57 -14.28 -0.81
N ALA A 123 -19.51 -13.46 -0.35
CA ALA A 123 -20.01 -13.48 1.03
C ALA A 123 -20.62 -14.83 1.42
N GLY A 124 -20.19 -15.43 2.50
CA GLY A 124 -20.80 -16.63 3.06
C GLY A 124 -22.16 -16.39 3.71
N GLY A 125 -22.93 -17.46 3.92
CA GLY A 125 -24.23 -17.39 4.60
C GLY A 125 -25.31 -16.67 3.77
N SER A 126 -26.08 -15.79 4.41
CA SER A 126 -27.13 -15.01 3.73
C SER A 126 -27.36 -13.69 4.42
N GLY A 127 -27.86 -12.69 3.70
CA GLY A 127 -28.13 -11.38 4.28
C GLY A 127 -28.49 -10.29 3.29
N THR A 128 -28.26 -9.05 3.75
CA THR A 128 -28.41 -7.83 2.95
C THR A 128 -27.08 -7.09 2.91
N ALA A 129 -26.64 -6.78 1.71
CA ALA A 129 -25.41 -6.04 1.45
C ALA A 129 -25.56 -4.53 1.71
N THR A 130 -24.45 -3.82 1.65
CA THR A 130 -24.37 -2.36 1.86
C THR A 130 -25.20 -1.55 0.87
N ASP A 131 -25.50 -2.09 -0.32
CA ASP A 131 -26.36 -1.46 -1.34
C ASP A 131 -27.85 -1.89 -1.25
N GLY A 132 -28.20 -2.74 -0.30
CA GLY A 132 -29.54 -3.30 -0.12
C GLY A 132 -29.83 -4.56 -0.93
N SER A 133 -28.91 -5.02 -1.78
CA SER A 133 -29.04 -6.31 -2.45
C SER A 133 -28.96 -7.46 -1.45
N THR A 134 -29.51 -8.63 -1.82
CA THR A 134 -29.53 -9.81 -0.97
C THR A 134 -28.79 -10.96 -1.61
N TRP A 135 -28.25 -11.85 -0.78
CA TRP A 135 -27.63 -13.10 -1.21
C TRP A 135 -28.03 -14.26 -0.31
N ASN A 136 -27.86 -15.46 -0.81
CA ASN A 136 -27.99 -16.69 -0.05
C ASN A 136 -26.95 -17.73 -0.53
N ALA A 137 -26.05 -18.10 0.35
CA ALA A 137 -25.04 -19.13 0.16
C ALA A 137 -24.99 -20.08 1.36
N ASN A 138 -26.15 -20.31 2.03
CA ASN A 138 -26.25 -21.26 3.14
C ASN A 138 -26.12 -22.73 2.70
N SER A 139 -26.17 -22.99 1.40
CA SER A 139 -25.98 -24.31 0.81
C SER A 139 -25.18 -24.19 -0.46
N SER A 140 -24.12 -24.96 -0.57
CA SER A 140 -23.28 -25.03 -1.77
C SER A 140 -24.02 -25.52 -3.03
N THR A 141 -25.20 -26.11 -2.87
CA THR A 141 -26.06 -26.56 -4.00
C THR A 141 -27.17 -25.56 -4.34
N ALA A 142 -27.29 -24.43 -3.65
CA ALA A 142 -28.34 -23.44 -3.85
C ALA A 142 -27.83 -22.01 -3.58
N ILE A 143 -26.73 -21.66 -4.26
CA ILE A 143 -26.09 -20.34 -4.15
C ILE A 143 -26.80 -19.32 -5.02
N GLN A 144 -27.02 -18.12 -4.50
CA GLN A 144 -27.63 -17.00 -5.22
C GLN A 144 -27.08 -15.65 -4.76
N TYR A 145 -26.57 -14.88 -5.74
CA TYR A 145 -26.22 -13.47 -5.62
C TYR A 145 -26.91 -12.69 -6.74
N PRO A 146 -26.84 -11.34 -6.78
CA PRO A 146 -27.47 -10.55 -7.84
C PRO A 146 -27.10 -10.99 -9.27
N TYR A 147 -25.88 -11.45 -9.49
CA TYR A 147 -25.37 -11.82 -10.83
C TYR A 147 -24.72 -13.20 -10.89
N PHE A 148 -24.71 -13.95 -9.80
CA PHE A 148 -24.12 -15.29 -9.76
C PHE A 148 -25.08 -16.31 -9.15
N SER A 149 -24.98 -17.53 -9.61
CA SER A 149 -25.74 -18.69 -9.18
C SER A 149 -24.79 -19.85 -8.88
N THR A 150 -25.29 -20.96 -8.39
CA THR A 150 -24.49 -22.17 -8.07
C THR A 150 -23.53 -22.59 -9.20
N ALA A 151 -23.90 -22.39 -10.46
CA ALA A 151 -23.09 -22.80 -11.61
C ALA A 151 -21.84 -21.93 -11.82
N ASP A 152 -21.73 -20.82 -11.11
CA ASP A 152 -20.64 -19.85 -11.26
C ASP A 152 -19.55 -20.00 -10.18
N PHE A 153 -19.65 -21.05 -9.36
CA PHE A 153 -18.73 -21.34 -8.27
C PHE A 153 -18.11 -22.71 -8.42
N HIS A 154 -16.87 -22.86 -7.98
CA HIS A 154 -16.25 -24.16 -7.82
C HIS A 154 -16.99 -24.99 -6.76
N THR A 155 -16.82 -26.32 -6.86
CA THR A 155 -17.44 -27.26 -5.90
C THR A 155 -16.92 -26.98 -4.50
N ASP A 156 -17.83 -27.01 -3.53
CA ASP A 156 -17.50 -26.85 -2.11
C ASP A 156 -16.53 -27.95 -1.65
N CYS A 157 -15.30 -27.54 -1.41
CA CYS A 157 -14.24 -28.31 -0.76
C CYS A 157 -13.45 -27.35 0.15
N SER A 158 -12.71 -27.89 1.10
CA SER A 158 -12.00 -27.10 2.10
C SER A 158 -10.50 -27.09 1.84
N ILE A 159 -9.89 -25.91 1.88
CA ILE A 159 -8.44 -25.77 1.91
C ILE A 159 -7.95 -26.08 3.32
N THR A 160 -6.90 -26.87 3.43
CA THR A 160 -6.29 -27.30 4.69
C THR A 160 -4.85 -26.81 4.83
N SER A 161 -4.27 -26.94 6.01
CA SER A 161 -2.86 -26.63 6.22
C SER A 161 -1.90 -27.53 5.41
N ALA A 162 -2.33 -28.74 5.03
CA ALA A 162 -1.56 -29.63 4.17
C ALA A 162 -1.48 -29.09 2.73
N ASP A 163 -2.53 -28.42 2.26
CA ASP A 163 -2.57 -27.79 0.94
C ASP A 163 -1.58 -26.64 0.86
N TYR A 164 -1.59 -25.74 1.82
CA TYR A 164 -0.60 -24.66 1.90
C TYR A 164 0.84 -25.17 2.08
N ALA A 165 1.04 -26.32 2.72
CA ALA A 165 2.35 -26.94 2.85
C ALA A 165 2.80 -27.72 1.61
N GLY A 166 1.98 -27.85 0.55
CA GLY A 166 2.28 -28.65 -0.64
C GLY A 166 2.38 -30.16 -0.35
N THR A 167 1.72 -30.65 0.71
CA THR A 167 1.85 -32.03 1.22
C THR A 167 0.53 -32.83 1.20
N THR A 168 -0.51 -32.30 0.60
CA THR A 168 -1.78 -33.03 0.40
C THR A 168 -1.53 -34.36 -0.32
N PRO A 169 -2.18 -35.46 0.08
CA PRO A 169 -1.99 -36.74 -0.61
C PRO A 169 -2.24 -36.62 -2.12
N ALA A 170 -1.41 -37.32 -2.90
CA ALA A 170 -1.54 -37.36 -4.36
C ALA A 170 -2.98 -37.71 -4.79
N GLY A 171 -3.48 -37.04 -5.81
CA GLY A 171 -4.83 -37.23 -6.30
C GLY A 171 -5.06 -38.61 -6.89
N ALA A 172 -6.31 -39.05 -6.87
CA ALA A 172 -6.72 -40.34 -7.44
C ALA A 172 -6.53 -40.39 -8.98
N ASP A 173 -6.38 -39.26 -9.63
CA ASP A 173 -6.09 -39.09 -11.05
C ASP A 173 -4.60 -39.31 -11.42
N GLY A 174 -3.74 -39.49 -10.38
CA GLY A 174 -2.30 -39.65 -10.51
C GLY A 174 -1.50 -38.35 -10.40
N SER A 175 -2.12 -37.24 -10.04
CA SER A 175 -1.41 -35.98 -9.73
C SER A 175 -0.45 -36.14 -8.56
N THR A 176 0.65 -35.38 -8.56
CA THR A 176 1.59 -35.34 -7.41
C THR A 176 0.95 -34.64 -6.20
N ALA A 177 1.51 -34.85 -5.01
CA ALA A 177 1.05 -34.14 -3.80
C ALA A 177 1.04 -32.61 -3.97
N LEU A 178 2.11 -32.06 -4.55
CA LEU A 178 2.18 -30.62 -4.82
C LEU A 178 1.12 -30.17 -5.85
N ALA A 179 0.90 -30.90 -6.92
CA ALA A 179 -0.10 -30.57 -7.93
C ALA A 179 -1.52 -30.62 -7.36
N GLN A 180 -1.80 -31.59 -6.47
CA GLN A 180 -3.09 -31.68 -5.77
C GLN A 180 -3.25 -30.50 -4.81
N SER A 181 -2.23 -30.16 -4.02
CA SER A 181 -2.24 -29.00 -3.13
C SER A 181 -2.48 -27.70 -3.89
N THR A 182 -1.80 -27.49 -5.03
CA THR A 182 -2.01 -26.33 -5.89
C THR A 182 -3.46 -26.27 -6.39
N TRP A 183 -3.99 -27.42 -6.83
CA TRP A 183 -5.37 -27.49 -7.28
C TRP A 183 -6.36 -27.16 -6.17
N ASP A 184 -6.18 -27.72 -4.97
CA ASP A 184 -7.05 -27.49 -3.81
C ASP A 184 -7.04 -26.00 -3.41
N VAL A 185 -5.86 -25.36 -3.37
CA VAL A 185 -5.74 -23.93 -3.08
C VAL A 185 -6.43 -23.06 -4.12
N GLN A 186 -6.44 -23.47 -5.39
CA GLN A 186 -7.00 -22.68 -6.51
C GLN A 186 -8.45 -23.01 -6.87
N ASN A 187 -9.07 -24.03 -6.25
CA ASN A 187 -10.42 -24.45 -6.60
C ASN A 187 -11.31 -24.78 -5.38
N CYS A 188 -10.76 -24.80 -4.16
CA CYS A 188 -11.55 -25.01 -2.96
C CYS A 188 -11.86 -23.69 -2.24
N TRP A 189 -12.85 -23.72 -1.40
CA TRP A 189 -13.40 -22.54 -0.74
C TRP A 189 -12.45 -21.99 0.33
N LEU A 190 -11.92 -20.80 0.11
CA LEU A 190 -11.09 -20.09 1.08
C LEU A 190 -11.92 -19.74 2.32
N SER A 191 -11.52 -20.27 3.47
CA SER A 191 -12.21 -20.04 4.76
C SER A 191 -13.71 -20.38 4.73
N GLY A 192 -14.13 -21.28 3.86
CA GLY A 192 -15.53 -21.69 3.70
C GLY A 192 -16.42 -20.65 2.99
N LEU A 193 -15.82 -19.70 2.29
CA LEU A 193 -16.53 -18.71 1.45
C LEU A 193 -16.67 -19.24 0.02
N PRO A 194 -17.84 -19.04 -0.65
CA PRO A 194 -18.06 -19.48 -2.01
C PRO A 194 -17.00 -18.96 -2.96
N ASP A 195 -16.29 -19.86 -3.64
CA ASP A 195 -15.17 -19.62 -4.53
C ASP A 195 -15.67 -19.47 -5.97
N LEU A 196 -15.39 -18.32 -6.61
CA LEU A 196 -15.81 -18.03 -7.98
C LEU A 196 -15.01 -18.86 -8.97
N ALA A 197 -15.70 -19.58 -9.86
CA ALA A 197 -15.08 -20.38 -10.93
C ALA A 197 -14.47 -19.45 -11.99
N THR A 198 -13.27 -18.94 -11.73
CA THR A 198 -12.59 -17.97 -12.60
C THR A 198 -12.14 -18.55 -13.94
N ASP A 199 -12.17 -19.87 -14.11
CA ASP A 199 -12.04 -20.58 -15.38
C ASP A 199 -13.30 -20.49 -16.27
N HIS A 200 -14.44 -20.06 -15.72
CA HIS A 200 -15.68 -19.88 -16.47
C HIS A 200 -15.75 -18.52 -17.18
N THR A 201 -16.01 -18.52 -18.48
CA THR A 201 -16.09 -17.29 -19.28
C THR A 201 -17.12 -16.27 -18.76
N TYR A 202 -18.23 -16.74 -18.20
CA TYR A 202 -19.23 -15.84 -17.61
C TYR A 202 -18.67 -15.10 -16.39
N VAL A 203 -17.99 -15.83 -15.50
CA VAL A 203 -17.37 -15.26 -14.30
C VAL A 203 -16.26 -14.27 -14.69
N GLN A 204 -15.39 -14.65 -15.63
CA GLN A 204 -14.36 -13.75 -16.20
C GLN A 204 -14.98 -12.45 -16.70
N GLY A 205 -16.07 -12.53 -17.48
CA GLY A 205 -16.76 -11.36 -18.01
C GLY A 205 -17.41 -10.47 -16.92
N GLN A 206 -17.89 -11.05 -15.82
CA GLN A 206 -18.40 -10.26 -14.70
C GLN A 206 -17.28 -9.54 -13.93
N ILE A 207 -16.16 -10.20 -13.72
CA ILE A 207 -14.96 -9.59 -13.11
C ILE A 207 -14.41 -8.49 -14.03
N GLU A 208 -14.29 -8.74 -15.34
CA GLU A 208 -13.89 -7.75 -16.33
C GLU A 208 -14.77 -6.50 -16.27
N ASN A 209 -16.11 -6.65 -16.25
CA ASN A 209 -17.05 -5.54 -16.12
C ASN A 209 -16.82 -4.73 -14.83
N TYR A 210 -16.46 -5.38 -13.73
CA TYR A 210 -16.13 -4.70 -12.47
C TYR A 210 -14.83 -3.89 -12.58
N LEU A 211 -13.77 -4.46 -13.16
CA LEU A 211 -12.53 -3.70 -13.40
C LEU A 211 -12.77 -2.50 -14.31
N GLU A 212 -13.54 -2.69 -15.39
CA GLU A 212 -13.91 -1.62 -16.31
C GLU A 212 -14.71 -0.50 -15.65
N LEU A 213 -15.65 -0.85 -14.76
CA LEU A 213 -16.40 0.12 -13.98
C LEU A 213 -15.43 1.01 -13.17
N LEU A 214 -14.47 0.42 -12.48
CA LEU A 214 -13.48 1.14 -11.68
C LEU A 214 -12.53 1.99 -12.55
N LEU A 215 -12.03 1.44 -13.66
CA LEU A 215 -11.19 2.16 -14.61
C LEU A 215 -11.93 3.34 -15.25
N SER A 216 -13.24 3.19 -15.55
CA SER A 216 -14.08 4.27 -16.08
C SER A 216 -14.25 5.44 -15.11
N MET A 217 -14.13 5.17 -13.80
CA MET A 217 -14.16 6.20 -12.76
C MET A 217 -12.79 6.87 -12.54
N GLY A 218 -11.72 6.33 -13.13
CA GLY A 218 -10.38 6.86 -13.00
C GLY A 218 -9.49 6.13 -11.99
N VAL A 219 -9.85 4.91 -11.57
CA VAL A 219 -8.92 4.06 -10.80
C VAL A 219 -7.70 3.77 -11.67
N ASP A 220 -6.50 3.88 -11.10
CA ASP A 220 -5.22 3.76 -11.83
C ASP A 220 -4.58 2.39 -11.70
N GLY A 221 -5.15 1.52 -10.89
CA GLY A 221 -4.63 0.17 -10.69
C GLY A 221 -5.37 -0.62 -9.64
N PHE A 222 -4.91 -1.85 -9.44
CA PHE A 222 -5.55 -2.83 -8.59
C PHE A 222 -4.54 -3.54 -7.69
N ARG A 223 -4.90 -3.73 -6.42
CA ARG A 223 -4.37 -4.81 -5.60
C ARG A 223 -5.33 -5.98 -5.74
N TRP A 224 -4.82 -7.12 -6.18
CA TRP A 224 -5.61 -8.33 -6.37
C TRP A 224 -5.55 -9.18 -5.11
N ASP A 225 -6.65 -9.18 -4.36
CA ASP A 225 -6.81 -9.96 -3.14
C ASP A 225 -6.76 -11.46 -3.42
N ALA A 226 -6.12 -12.22 -2.54
CA ALA A 226 -6.08 -13.68 -2.59
C ALA A 226 -5.69 -14.26 -3.98
N ALA A 227 -4.80 -13.58 -4.72
CA ALA A 227 -4.49 -13.94 -6.10
C ALA A 227 -3.96 -15.37 -6.26
N LYS A 228 -3.29 -15.93 -5.24
CA LYS A 228 -2.79 -17.31 -5.26
C LYS A 228 -3.91 -18.37 -5.31
N HIS A 229 -5.13 -17.99 -4.92
CA HIS A 229 -6.31 -18.84 -4.96
C HIS A 229 -7.00 -18.85 -6.34
N GLN A 230 -6.39 -18.25 -7.34
CA GLN A 230 -6.86 -18.22 -8.73
C GLN A 230 -5.72 -18.64 -9.65
N GLN A 231 -6.04 -19.35 -10.73
CA GLN A 231 -5.03 -19.72 -11.70
C GLN A 231 -4.50 -18.49 -12.43
N GLU A 232 -3.19 -18.38 -12.60
CA GLU A 232 -2.55 -17.27 -13.31
C GLU A 232 -3.07 -17.10 -14.74
N ALA A 233 -3.46 -18.21 -15.40
CA ALA A 233 -4.02 -18.20 -16.73
C ALA A 233 -5.36 -17.45 -16.80
N ASP A 234 -6.22 -17.62 -15.79
CA ASP A 234 -7.52 -16.97 -15.71
C ASP A 234 -7.37 -15.47 -15.44
N LEU A 235 -6.48 -15.13 -14.50
CA LEU A 235 -6.13 -13.74 -14.26
C LEU A 235 -5.57 -13.06 -15.51
N ALA A 236 -4.74 -13.78 -16.29
CA ALA A 236 -4.18 -13.27 -17.53
C ALA A 236 -5.26 -12.93 -18.56
N ILE A 237 -6.30 -13.77 -18.69
CA ILE A 237 -7.44 -13.54 -19.59
C ILE A 237 -8.19 -12.27 -19.18
N ILE A 238 -8.57 -12.17 -17.91
CA ILE A 238 -9.32 -11.03 -17.35
C ILE A 238 -8.52 -9.71 -17.52
N LEU A 239 -7.25 -9.73 -17.13
CA LEU A 239 -6.39 -8.55 -17.25
C LEU A 239 -6.11 -8.15 -18.69
N ALA A 240 -5.97 -9.12 -19.61
CA ALA A 240 -5.78 -8.83 -21.04
C ALA A 240 -7.01 -8.17 -21.65
N ALA A 241 -8.22 -8.61 -21.29
CA ALA A 241 -9.47 -8.02 -21.74
C ALA A 241 -9.61 -6.58 -21.22
N ALA A 242 -9.39 -6.36 -19.91
CA ALA A 242 -9.41 -5.02 -19.31
C ALA A 242 -8.37 -4.08 -19.96
N ARG A 243 -7.13 -4.56 -20.21
CA ARG A 243 -6.08 -3.77 -20.88
C ARG A 243 -6.40 -3.45 -22.33
N ALA A 244 -7.11 -4.35 -23.05
CA ALA A 244 -7.54 -4.10 -24.43
C ALA A 244 -8.56 -2.95 -24.50
N LYS A 245 -9.46 -2.85 -23.55
CA LYS A 245 -10.48 -1.81 -23.47
C LYS A 245 -9.98 -0.51 -22.83
N TYR A 246 -9.14 -0.62 -21.82
CA TYR A 246 -8.51 0.49 -21.12
C TYR A 246 -6.98 0.41 -21.24
N PRO A 247 -6.40 0.67 -22.43
CA PRO A 247 -4.94 0.60 -22.62
C PRO A 247 -4.20 1.67 -21.82
N LYS A 248 -4.93 2.72 -21.39
CA LYS A 248 -4.45 3.81 -20.55
C LYS A 248 -5.51 4.20 -19.54
N THR A 249 -5.06 4.58 -18.34
CA THR A 249 -5.88 5.24 -17.31
C THR A 249 -6.23 6.67 -17.73
N THR A 250 -7.06 7.33 -16.97
CA THR A 250 -7.36 8.76 -17.17
C THR A 250 -6.12 9.64 -17.08
N GLU A 251 -5.11 9.19 -16.33
CA GLU A 251 -3.82 9.86 -16.17
C GLU A 251 -2.81 9.53 -17.29
N GLY A 252 -3.20 8.71 -18.27
CA GLY A 252 -2.40 8.39 -19.45
C GLY A 252 -1.36 7.29 -19.27
N GLU A 253 -1.37 6.58 -18.14
CA GLU A 253 -0.48 5.46 -17.84
C GLU A 253 -1.16 4.10 -18.08
N SER A 254 -0.41 3.03 -18.16
CA SER A 254 -0.98 1.69 -18.04
C SER A 254 -1.39 1.44 -16.60
N PHE A 255 -2.57 0.86 -16.35
CA PHE A 255 -3.00 0.61 -15.00
C PHE A 255 -2.05 -0.38 -14.28
N PHE A 256 -1.78 -0.07 -13.03
CA PHE A 256 -0.92 -0.88 -12.16
C PHE A 256 -1.67 -2.11 -11.67
N VAL A 257 -0.94 -3.21 -11.46
CA VAL A 257 -1.46 -4.41 -10.79
C VAL A 257 -0.43 -4.88 -9.77
N THR A 258 -0.87 -5.14 -8.55
CA THR A 258 -0.13 -5.88 -7.55
C THR A 258 -0.99 -7.05 -7.06
N GLN A 259 -0.36 -8.15 -6.68
CA GLN A 259 -1.05 -9.41 -6.43
C GLN A 259 -0.66 -9.96 -5.07
N GLU A 260 -1.66 -10.30 -4.26
CA GLU A 260 -1.41 -10.96 -2.99
C GLU A 260 -1.13 -12.44 -3.21
N ILE A 261 0.13 -12.82 -3.05
CA ILE A 261 0.58 -14.22 -3.14
C ILE A 261 1.52 -14.52 -1.97
N ILE A 262 0.96 -15.02 -0.89
CA ILE A 262 1.72 -15.42 0.30
C ILE A 262 2.59 -16.64 -0.07
N PRO A 263 3.90 -16.64 0.27
CA PRO A 263 4.86 -17.64 -0.20
C PRO A 263 4.86 -18.91 0.66
N ASP A 264 3.82 -19.70 0.61
CA ASP A 264 3.71 -20.96 1.36
C ASP A 264 4.37 -22.14 0.61
N GLY A 265 4.52 -22.06 -0.71
CA GLY A 265 5.28 -23.01 -1.52
C GLY A 265 4.44 -23.88 -2.45
N GLU A 266 3.12 -23.91 -2.31
CA GLU A 266 2.19 -24.67 -3.14
C GLU A 266 1.95 -24.02 -4.51
N VAL A 267 2.10 -22.71 -4.61
CA VAL A 267 1.90 -21.94 -5.85
C VAL A 267 3.22 -21.39 -6.37
N ASN A 268 3.41 -21.47 -7.69
CA ASN A 268 4.60 -20.93 -8.35
C ASN A 268 4.51 -19.41 -8.50
N ARG A 269 4.96 -18.63 -7.52
CA ARG A 269 4.94 -17.16 -7.55
C ARG A 269 5.49 -16.53 -8.84
N PRO A 270 6.64 -16.97 -9.41
CA PRO A 270 7.15 -16.42 -10.67
C PRO A 270 6.18 -16.48 -11.86
N SER A 271 5.21 -17.40 -11.89
CA SER A 271 4.24 -17.46 -12.99
C SER A 271 3.26 -16.28 -13.02
N TYR A 272 3.10 -15.58 -11.90
CA TYR A 272 2.25 -14.38 -11.78
C TYR A 272 2.98 -13.07 -12.11
N GLU A 273 4.33 -13.06 -12.16
CA GLU A 273 5.12 -11.84 -12.44
C GLU A 273 4.76 -11.15 -13.77
N PRO A 274 4.42 -11.86 -14.85
CA PRO A 274 4.00 -11.22 -16.11
C PRO A 274 2.70 -10.40 -16.00
N LEU A 275 1.88 -10.64 -14.97
CA LEU A 275 0.59 -9.99 -14.77
C LEU A 275 0.73 -8.64 -14.05
N GLY A 276 1.72 -8.51 -13.16
CA GLY A 276 1.98 -7.32 -12.36
C GLY A 276 3.02 -7.56 -11.29
N THR A 277 3.20 -6.62 -10.38
CA THR A 277 3.99 -6.84 -9.16
C THR A 277 3.27 -7.80 -8.22
N LEU A 278 4.03 -8.37 -7.29
CA LEU A 278 3.52 -9.22 -6.22
C LEU A 278 3.84 -8.57 -4.87
N ASN A 279 2.97 -8.76 -3.90
CA ASN A 279 3.23 -8.43 -2.51
C ASN A 279 4.39 -9.29 -1.97
N GLU A 280 5.50 -8.67 -1.57
CA GLU A 280 6.73 -9.38 -1.20
C GLU A 280 6.78 -9.66 0.31
N PHE A 281 6.03 -10.63 0.76
CA PHE A 281 5.97 -11.07 2.16
C PHE A 281 7.31 -11.55 2.70
N GLN A 282 8.20 -12.10 1.86
CA GLN A 282 9.52 -12.51 2.32
C GLN A 282 10.36 -11.32 2.79
N PHE A 283 10.17 -10.13 2.20
CA PHE A 283 10.79 -8.92 2.71
C PHE A 283 10.23 -8.56 4.09
N THR A 284 8.93 -8.63 4.29
CA THR A 284 8.24 -8.39 5.56
C THR A 284 8.79 -9.30 6.66
N TYR A 285 8.87 -10.60 6.40
CA TYR A 285 9.42 -11.60 7.34
C TYR A 285 10.90 -11.34 7.65
N ALA A 286 11.70 -10.99 6.64
CA ALA A 286 13.10 -10.65 6.84
C ALA A 286 13.28 -9.39 7.71
N MET A 287 12.42 -8.36 7.56
CA MET A 287 12.43 -7.19 8.43
C MET A 287 12.10 -7.54 9.87
N GLN A 288 11.07 -8.35 10.09
CA GLN A 288 10.72 -8.82 11.43
C GLN A 288 11.90 -9.55 12.08
N ASP A 289 12.43 -10.56 11.41
CA ASP A 289 13.47 -11.41 11.98
C ASP A 289 14.75 -10.64 12.28
N THR A 290 15.15 -9.73 11.39
CA THR A 290 16.38 -8.96 11.57
C THR A 290 16.27 -7.90 12.66
N PHE A 291 15.18 -7.12 12.72
CA PHE A 291 15.03 -6.07 13.73
C PHE A 291 14.64 -6.60 15.11
N ARG A 292 13.99 -7.76 15.21
CA ARG A 292 13.74 -8.47 16.46
C ARG A 292 14.89 -9.38 16.91
N ASN A 293 15.94 -9.54 16.11
CA ASN A 293 17.05 -10.45 16.34
C ASN A 293 16.58 -11.91 16.50
N LEU A 294 15.66 -12.36 15.66
CA LEU A 294 15.13 -13.73 15.69
C LEU A 294 16.00 -14.67 14.85
N TYR A 295 16.05 -15.93 15.24
CA TYR A 295 16.71 -17.01 14.49
C TYR A 295 18.17 -16.72 14.10
N GLY A 296 18.85 -15.84 14.84
CA GLY A 296 20.23 -15.44 14.57
C GLY A 296 20.39 -14.34 13.50
N TYR A 297 19.29 -13.83 12.95
CA TYR A 297 19.30 -12.64 12.07
C TYR A 297 19.41 -11.37 12.90
N THR A 298 20.12 -10.39 12.35
CA THR A 298 20.32 -9.06 12.94
C THR A 298 20.40 -8.02 11.81
N PRO A 299 20.27 -6.72 12.07
CA PRO A 299 20.44 -5.69 11.05
C PRO A 299 21.70 -5.80 10.19
N SER A 300 22.82 -6.30 10.74
CA SER A 300 24.04 -6.52 9.95
C SER A 300 23.86 -7.54 8.82
N ASN A 301 22.94 -8.48 8.93
CA ASN A 301 22.65 -9.44 7.88
C ASN A 301 21.94 -8.83 6.67
N LEU A 302 21.34 -7.64 6.82
CA LEU A 302 20.64 -6.95 5.73
C LEU A 302 21.57 -6.66 4.55
N GLN A 303 22.85 -6.49 4.75
CA GLN A 303 23.82 -6.37 3.64
C GLN A 303 23.77 -7.60 2.72
N THR A 304 23.72 -8.79 3.30
CA THR A 304 23.67 -10.05 2.55
C THR A 304 22.27 -10.35 2.06
N ILE A 305 21.24 -10.10 2.89
CA ILE A 305 19.83 -10.31 2.55
C ILE A 305 19.45 -9.42 1.36
N MET A 306 19.82 -8.14 1.38
CA MET A 306 19.55 -7.25 0.26
C MET A 306 20.40 -7.59 -0.98
N GLY A 307 21.50 -8.30 -0.81
CA GLY A 307 22.26 -8.86 -1.92
C GLY A 307 22.70 -7.84 -2.98
N THR A 308 22.65 -8.27 -4.23
CA THR A 308 22.96 -7.46 -5.42
C THR A 308 21.87 -7.61 -6.46
N PRO A 309 21.73 -6.69 -7.42
CA PRO A 309 20.81 -6.87 -8.54
C PRO A 309 20.95 -8.25 -9.20
N GLY A 310 19.83 -8.99 -9.26
CA GLY A 310 19.77 -10.36 -9.76
C GLY A 310 19.96 -11.46 -8.71
N ASN A 311 20.26 -11.12 -7.46
CA ASN A 311 20.32 -12.07 -6.34
C ASN A 311 19.78 -11.44 -5.04
N TRP A 312 18.58 -10.90 -5.12
CA TRP A 312 17.89 -10.30 -4.00
C TRP A 312 17.40 -11.37 -3.02
N GLY A 313 17.44 -11.06 -1.72
CA GLY A 313 16.96 -11.91 -0.65
C GLY A 313 17.92 -13.02 -0.22
N GLY A 314 18.87 -13.43 -1.04
CA GLY A 314 19.72 -14.58 -0.72
C GLY A 314 18.89 -15.82 -0.41
N SER A 315 19.03 -16.37 0.79
CA SER A 315 18.25 -17.55 1.26
C SER A 315 16.75 -17.26 1.49
N TRP A 316 16.32 -16.00 1.44
CA TRP A 316 14.92 -15.61 1.55
C TRP A 316 14.18 -15.68 0.21
N TYR A 317 14.89 -15.87 -0.91
CA TYR A 317 14.31 -16.00 -2.25
C TYR A 317 13.34 -14.86 -2.61
N PHE A 318 13.79 -13.62 -2.42
CA PHE A 318 13.00 -12.46 -2.85
C PHE A 318 12.76 -12.47 -4.35
N LEU A 319 11.63 -11.93 -4.76
CA LEU A 319 11.30 -11.68 -6.16
C LEU A 319 12.34 -10.75 -6.83
N PRO A 320 12.42 -10.73 -8.15
CA PRO A 320 13.12 -9.66 -8.85
C PRO A 320 12.60 -8.28 -8.39
N SER A 321 13.51 -7.32 -8.18
CA SER A 321 13.14 -6.00 -7.62
C SER A 321 12.04 -5.28 -8.41
N ALA A 322 11.99 -5.49 -9.73
CA ALA A 322 10.95 -4.90 -10.59
C ALA A 322 9.56 -5.53 -10.41
N SER A 323 9.50 -6.74 -9.84
CA SER A 323 8.26 -7.49 -9.60
C SER A 323 7.78 -7.40 -8.15
N ALA A 324 8.52 -6.73 -7.26
CA ALA A 324 8.24 -6.70 -5.83
C ALA A 324 7.58 -5.39 -5.39
N GLU A 325 6.40 -5.47 -4.78
CA GLU A 325 5.88 -4.44 -3.88
C GLU A 325 6.23 -4.84 -2.45
N ILE A 326 7.04 -4.02 -1.79
CA ILE A 326 7.57 -4.29 -0.45
C ILE A 326 6.83 -3.50 0.62
N PHE A 327 6.71 -4.06 1.80
CA PHE A 327 6.09 -3.44 2.98
C PHE A 327 6.67 -4.05 4.26
N VAL A 328 6.56 -3.32 5.37
CA VAL A 328 6.98 -3.80 6.70
C VAL A 328 5.88 -4.63 7.34
N ASP A 329 4.64 -4.21 7.15
CA ASP A 329 3.41 -4.86 7.62
C ASP A 329 2.24 -4.55 6.68
N ASP A 330 1.16 -5.28 6.84
CA ASP A 330 -0.16 -5.01 6.29
C ASP A 330 -1.24 -5.28 7.34
N TRP A 331 -2.51 -5.03 7.00
CA TRP A 331 -3.62 -5.22 7.95
C TRP A 331 -3.84 -6.68 8.38
N ASP A 332 -3.38 -7.67 7.59
CA ASP A 332 -3.47 -9.08 7.96
C ASP A 332 -2.40 -9.48 8.96
N THR A 333 -1.20 -8.95 8.82
CA THR A 333 -0.07 -9.23 9.71
C THR A 333 -0.09 -8.37 10.99
N GLU A 334 -0.68 -7.17 10.94
CA GLU A 334 -0.67 -6.20 12.05
C GLU A 334 -1.71 -6.49 13.14
N ARG A 335 -2.76 -7.25 12.87
CA ARG A 335 -3.81 -7.55 13.88
C ARG A 335 -3.34 -8.63 14.88
N PRO A 336 -3.93 -8.69 16.09
CA PRO A 336 -3.48 -9.57 17.18
C PRO A 336 -3.38 -11.07 16.84
N SER A 337 -4.16 -11.55 15.86
CA SER A 337 -4.07 -12.93 15.35
C SER A 337 -3.18 -13.05 14.11
N GLY A 338 -2.62 -11.95 13.63
CA GLY A 338 -1.67 -11.92 12.53
C GLY A 338 -0.30 -12.44 12.97
N GLY A 339 0.69 -12.28 12.14
CA GLY A 339 2.07 -12.67 12.44
C GLY A 339 2.96 -12.52 11.23
N GLY A 340 4.26 -12.66 11.44
CA GLY A 340 5.24 -12.57 10.37
C GLY A 340 5.68 -11.15 10.04
N SER A 341 5.27 -10.11 10.83
CA SER A 341 5.71 -8.74 10.62
C SER A 341 6.05 -8.01 11.92
N LEU A 342 6.76 -6.90 11.77
CA LEU A 342 6.81 -5.85 12.79
C LEU A 342 5.49 -5.07 12.73
N THR A 343 5.02 -4.58 13.85
CA THR A 343 3.80 -3.80 13.93
C THR A 343 4.02 -2.47 14.63
N ALA A 344 3.20 -1.48 14.31
CA ALA A 344 3.29 -0.14 14.90
C ALA A 344 2.96 -0.11 16.39
N SER A 345 2.32 -1.14 16.91
CA SER A 345 1.91 -1.21 18.30
C SER A 345 1.98 -2.64 18.81
N ASP A 346 2.27 -2.75 20.08
CA ASP A 346 2.06 -3.96 20.84
C ASP A 346 0.57 -4.10 21.17
N PHE A 347 -0.16 -4.80 20.31
CA PHE A 347 -1.57 -5.09 20.54
C PHE A 347 -1.80 -6.20 21.56
N THR A 348 -0.79 -7.00 21.86
CA THR A 348 -0.94 -8.25 22.60
C THR A 348 -0.42 -8.16 24.02
N GLY A 349 0.16 -7.02 24.43
CA GLY A 349 0.91 -6.93 25.70
C GLY A 349 2.21 -7.74 25.63
N ASP A 350 2.71 -8.00 24.41
CA ASP A 350 4.03 -8.59 24.22
C ASP A 350 5.08 -7.58 24.67
N THR A 351 5.96 -8.04 25.57
CA THR A 351 7.09 -7.24 26.11
C THR A 351 8.16 -6.92 25.05
N ASN A 352 7.97 -7.35 23.80
CA ASN A 352 8.77 -6.93 22.64
C ASN A 352 8.20 -5.71 21.95
N ASP A 353 7.66 -4.77 22.69
CA ASP A 353 7.08 -3.52 22.24
C ASP A 353 7.98 -2.82 21.20
N GLU A 354 7.56 -2.87 19.94
CA GLU A 354 8.24 -2.19 18.83
C GLU A 354 8.29 -0.68 19.01
N TRP A 355 7.47 -0.18 19.86
CA TRP A 355 7.33 1.20 20.24
C TRP A 355 8.45 1.68 21.16
N ASP A 356 8.70 0.94 22.24
CA ASP A 356 9.79 1.25 23.17
C ASP A 356 11.16 0.96 22.55
N THR A 357 11.20 0.15 21.50
CA THR A 357 12.42 -0.26 20.80
C THR A 357 12.59 0.37 19.43
N HIS A 358 11.69 1.20 18.95
CA HIS A 358 11.71 1.83 17.62
C HIS A 358 12.00 0.86 16.45
N ARG A 359 11.79 -0.44 16.61
CA ARG A 359 12.09 -1.44 15.57
C ARG A 359 11.23 -1.23 14.34
N TYR A 360 9.97 -0.89 14.53
CA TYR A 360 9.04 -0.58 13.45
C TYR A 360 9.49 0.66 12.66
N ASP A 361 9.86 1.73 13.38
CA ASP A 361 10.39 2.95 12.77
C ASP A 361 11.65 2.64 11.95
N LEU A 362 12.61 1.91 12.53
CA LEU A 362 13.86 1.54 11.88
C LEU A 362 13.65 0.67 10.64
N ALA A 363 12.71 -0.27 10.68
CA ALA A 363 12.37 -1.11 9.53
C ALA A 363 11.75 -0.30 8.39
N ASN A 364 10.84 0.63 8.68
CA ASN A 364 10.26 1.53 7.68
C ASN A 364 11.32 2.49 7.10
N ILE A 365 12.18 3.07 7.95
CA ILE A 365 13.31 3.90 7.47
C ILE A 365 14.21 3.07 6.54
N PHE A 366 14.54 1.83 6.92
CA PHE A 366 15.33 0.94 6.08
C PHE A 366 14.63 0.62 4.76
N MET A 367 13.35 0.24 4.80
CA MET A 367 12.54 -0.04 3.62
C MET A 367 12.54 1.12 2.63
N LEU A 368 12.38 2.34 3.11
CA LEU A 368 12.35 3.54 2.28
C LEU A 368 13.76 4.00 1.86
N ALA A 369 14.81 3.60 2.59
CA ALA A 369 16.19 3.98 2.28
C ALA A 369 16.91 3.04 1.33
N GLN A 370 16.62 1.75 1.32
CA GLN A 370 17.33 0.73 0.54
C GLN A 370 16.89 0.72 -0.94
N ALA A 371 17.55 -0.10 -1.82
CA ALA A 371 17.41 -0.03 -3.28
C ALA A 371 16.42 -1.04 -3.89
N TYR A 372 15.94 -2.00 -3.12
CA TYR A 372 15.07 -3.09 -3.57
C TYR A 372 13.58 -2.69 -3.60
N GLY A 373 12.80 -3.32 -4.46
CA GLY A 373 11.36 -3.17 -4.62
C GLY A 373 10.96 -2.10 -5.63
N ALA A 374 10.05 -2.43 -6.52
CA ALA A 374 9.47 -1.49 -7.49
C ALA A 374 8.66 -0.40 -6.78
N VAL A 375 7.89 -0.79 -5.78
CA VAL A 375 7.09 0.08 -4.92
C VAL A 375 7.35 -0.29 -3.45
N ALA A 376 7.45 0.69 -2.58
CA ALA A 376 7.41 0.50 -1.13
C ALA A 376 6.07 1.00 -0.60
N GLN A 377 5.27 0.13 -0.02
CA GLN A 377 3.98 0.47 0.55
C GLN A 377 4.12 0.70 2.06
N VAL A 378 3.57 1.81 2.53
CA VAL A 378 3.41 2.10 3.96
C VAL A 378 2.00 1.67 4.37
N GLN A 379 1.89 0.81 5.37
CA GLN A 379 0.60 0.49 5.98
C GLN A 379 0.14 1.65 6.85
N SER A 380 -1.14 2.03 6.74
CA SER A 380 -1.76 3.00 7.62
C SER A 380 -3.28 2.81 7.62
N GLY A 381 -3.82 2.52 8.77
CA GLY A 381 -5.24 2.19 8.93
C GLY A 381 -5.75 2.69 10.25
N PHE A 382 -6.23 1.79 11.03
CA PHE A 382 -6.66 2.00 12.40
C PHE A 382 -6.01 0.97 13.31
N ARG A 383 -5.83 1.34 14.57
CA ARG A 383 -5.23 0.44 15.55
C ARG A 383 -6.20 -0.64 15.98
N PHE A 384 -5.87 -1.89 15.64
CA PHE A 384 -6.60 -3.04 16.13
C PHE A 384 -6.41 -3.22 17.64
N THR A 385 -7.48 -3.52 18.35
CA THR A 385 -7.47 -3.96 19.75
C THR A 385 -7.90 -5.42 19.91
N ASN A 386 -8.43 -6.00 18.87
CA ASN A 386 -8.73 -7.43 18.73
C ASN A 386 -8.80 -7.82 17.26
N SER A 387 -8.71 -9.12 16.97
CA SER A 387 -8.63 -9.67 15.61
C SER A 387 -9.86 -9.44 14.73
N SER A 388 -10.99 -9.06 15.29
CA SER A 388 -12.26 -8.88 14.57
C SER A 388 -12.76 -7.43 14.57
N GLN A 389 -11.99 -6.50 15.13
CA GLN A 389 -12.39 -5.11 15.25
C GLN A 389 -12.65 -4.46 13.88
N ASN A 390 -13.76 -3.75 13.75
CA ASN A 390 -14.00 -2.91 12.59
C ASN A 390 -13.39 -1.50 12.77
N MET A 391 -13.38 -0.73 11.69
CA MET A 391 -12.88 0.65 11.67
C MET A 391 -13.52 1.50 12.78
N PRO A 392 -12.85 2.55 13.26
CA PRO A 392 -13.43 3.51 14.19
C PRO A 392 -14.73 4.12 13.66
N SER A 393 -15.72 4.32 14.53
CA SER A 393 -16.98 4.97 14.17
C SER A 393 -16.78 6.45 13.77
N ALA A 394 -15.80 7.13 14.38
CA ALA A 394 -15.41 8.48 14.01
C ALA A 394 -14.63 8.49 12.69
N ASN A 395 -14.78 9.56 11.91
CA ASN A 395 -13.98 9.78 10.71
C ASN A 395 -12.53 10.10 11.07
N ALA A 396 -11.61 9.82 10.15
CA ALA A 396 -10.21 10.28 10.26
C ALA A 396 -10.10 11.81 10.15
N TYR A 397 -11.09 12.44 9.52
CA TYR A 397 -11.25 13.90 9.47
C TYR A 397 -12.56 14.35 10.13
N ILE A 398 -12.49 15.31 11.05
CA ILE A 398 -13.66 15.93 11.67
C ILE A 398 -13.61 17.43 11.35
N ASN A 399 -14.66 17.95 10.70
CA ASN A 399 -14.73 19.36 10.27
C ASN A 399 -13.51 19.82 9.45
N GLY A 400 -12.96 18.94 8.60
CA GLY A 400 -11.78 19.21 7.78
C GLY A 400 -10.45 19.14 8.54
N VAL A 401 -10.45 18.76 9.81
CA VAL A 401 -9.25 18.60 10.62
C VAL A 401 -8.91 17.12 10.80
N ALA A 402 -7.70 16.72 10.38
CA ALA A 402 -7.18 15.37 10.58
C ALA A 402 -7.04 15.05 12.07
N GLN A 403 -7.52 13.89 12.48
CA GLN A 403 -7.48 13.42 13.86
C GLN A 403 -6.14 12.70 14.16
N VAL A 404 -5.03 13.33 13.78
CA VAL A 404 -3.68 12.79 13.97
C VAL A 404 -3.42 12.60 15.46
N PRO A 405 -2.99 11.41 15.91
CA PRO A 405 -2.65 11.18 17.32
C PRO A 405 -1.56 12.13 17.81
N ALA A 406 -1.72 12.63 19.02
CA ALA A 406 -0.68 13.46 19.66
C ALA A 406 0.59 12.66 19.99
N SER A 407 0.46 11.34 20.07
CA SER A 407 1.54 10.38 20.34
C SER A 407 1.32 9.15 19.49
N LYS A 408 2.38 8.58 18.98
CA LYS A 408 2.38 7.31 18.26
C LYS A 408 1.73 6.18 19.12
N THR A 409 1.89 6.20 20.45
CA THR A 409 1.43 5.14 21.35
C THR A 409 -0.06 5.14 21.64
N THR A 410 -0.77 6.27 21.43
CA THR A 410 -2.17 6.38 21.85
C THR A 410 -3.00 7.11 20.80
N PRO A 411 -3.49 6.41 19.77
CA PRO A 411 -4.40 7.00 18.80
C PRO A 411 -5.73 7.35 19.48
N THR A 412 -5.98 8.64 19.71
CA THR A 412 -7.18 9.12 20.39
C THR A 412 -8.48 8.89 19.61
N SER A 413 -8.38 8.80 18.28
CA SER A 413 -9.50 8.53 17.38
C SER A 413 -9.59 7.07 16.94
N GLY A 414 -8.60 6.26 17.28
CA GLY A 414 -8.42 4.89 16.75
C GLY A 414 -7.70 4.82 15.40
N TRP A 415 -7.53 5.94 14.69
CA TRP A 415 -6.77 6.02 13.44
C TRP A 415 -5.29 6.24 13.73
N ASP A 416 -4.40 5.51 13.04
CA ASP A 416 -2.95 5.50 13.33
C ASP A 416 -2.18 6.63 12.68
N PHE A 417 -2.53 7.02 11.47
CA PHE A 417 -1.81 8.03 10.68
C PHE A 417 -0.30 7.75 10.54
N ILE A 418 0.10 6.47 10.43
CA ILE A 418 1.51 6.05 10.33
C ILE A 418 2.22 6.75 9.18
N HIS A 419 1.55 6.90 8.04
CA HIS A 419 2.05 7.61 6.86
C HIS A 419 2.34 9.10 7.10
N ARG A 420 1.98 9.66 8.25
CA ARG A 420 2.30 11.03 8.69
C ARG A 420 3.42 11.11 9.72
N TRP A 421 3.91 9.99 10.22
CA TRP A 421 5.03 10.02 11.16
C TRP A 421 6.26 10.59 10.46
N ALA A 422 6.94 11.56 11.09
CA ALA A 422 8.01 12.32 10.43
C ALA A 422 9.14 11.44 9.88
N ASP A 423 9.53 10.43 10.65
CA ASP A 423 10.56 9.45 10.32
C ASP A 423 10.18 8.50 9.17
N ILE A 424 8.88 8.39 8.84
CA ILE A 424 8.37 7.64 7.69
C ILE A 424 8.03 8.60 6.54
N SER A 425 7.23 9.61 6.80
CA SER A 425 6.74 10.56 5.80
C SER A 425 7.88 11.28 5.05
N ASN A 426 8.90 11.75 5.78
CA ASN A 426 10.02 12.44 5.15
C ASN A 426 10.90 11.50 4.32
N MET A 427 10.93 10.20 4.65
CA MET A 427 11.67 9.21 3.90
C MET A 427 11.05 8.89 2.53
N VAL A 428 9.81 9.25 2.27
CA VAL A 428 9.19 9.16 0.93
C VAL A 428 9.98 9.98 -0.09
N LYS A 429 10.34 11.21 0.25
CA LYS A 429 11.17 12.08 -0.61
C LYS A 429 12.61 11.58 -0.70
N PHE A 430 13.15 10.99 0.38
CA PHE A 430 14.46 10.33 0.35
C PHE A 430 14.48 9.20 -0.68
N ARG A 431 13.46 8.28 -0.65
CA ARG A 431 13.36 7.18 -1.61
C ARG A 431 13.27 7.70 -3.04
N THR A 432 12.44 8.70 -3.28
CA THR A 432 12.31 9.33 -4.61
C THR A 432 13.64 9.93 -5.09
N ALA A 433 14.33 10.69 -4.25
CA ALA A 433 15.59 11.34 -4.59
C ALA A 433 16.73 10.33 -4.86
N THR A 434 16.72 9.21 -4.14
CA THR A 434 17.74 8.16 -4.25
C THR A 434 17.37 7.05 -5.23
N TRP A 435 16.24 7.16 -5.93
CA TRP A 435 15.82 6.14 -6.89
C TRP A 435 16.89 5.89 -7.97
N GLY A 436 17.11 4.62 -8.28
CA GLY A 436 18.16 4.20 -9.22
C GLY A 436 19.59 4.22 -8.68
N GLN A 437 19.82 4.73 -7.45
CA GLN A 437 21.13 4.68 -6.82
C GLN A 437 21.33 3.35 -6.11
N GLY A 438 22.47 2.70 -6.33
CA GLY A 438 22.87 1.50 -5.59
C GLY A 438 23.26 1.81 -4.14
N MET A 439 23.26 0.78 -3.28
CA MET A 439 23.83 0.86 -1.94
C MET A 439 25.36 0.78 -2.01
N SER A 440 26.03 1.61 -1.24
CA SER A 440 27.50 1.68 -1.16
C SER A 440 27.94 2.12 0.24
N ASN A 441 29.23 2.08 0.50
CA ASN A 441 29.82 2.49 1.79
C ASN A 441 29.15 1.81 3.00
N TRP A 442 28.79 0.53 2.85
CA TRP A 442 28.17 -0.20 3.95
C TRP A 442 29.12 -0.30 5.16
N VAL A 443 28.60 0.03 6.33
CA VAL A 443 29.31 -0.04 7.60
C VAL A 443 28.44 -0.76 8.62
N THR A 444 29.05 -1.71 9.32
CA THR A 444 28.47 -2.37 10.50
C THR A 444 29.26 -1.93 11.73
N GLY A 445 28.55 -1.49 12.77
CA GLY A 445 29.12 -1.29 14.10
C GLY A 445 29.05 -2.58 14.91
N THR A 446 28.14 -2.68 15.87
CA THR A 446 27.69 -3.98 16.38
C THR A 446 26.80 -4.66 15.34
N THR A 447 26.35 -5.89 15.60
CA THR A 447 25.40 -6.58 14.69
C THR A 447 24.06 -5.83 14.53
N ASN A 448 23.74 -4.93 15.45
CA ASN A 448 22.52 -4.11 15.47
C ASN A 448 22.72 -2.67 14.91
N GLN A 449 23.91 -2.36 14.39
CA GLN A 449 24.26 -1.01 13.92
C GLN A 449 24.70 -1.07 12.46
N ILE A 450 23.96 -0.41 11.57
CA ILE A 450 24.24 -0.38 10.13
C ILE A 450 24.17 1.04 9.57
N ALA A 451 25.01 1.31 8.59
CA ALA A 451 24.94 2.53 7.80
C ALA A 451 25.34 2.25 6.35
N PHE A 452 24.77 2.98 5.42
CA PHE A 452 25.11 2.90 4.00
C PHE A 452 24.77 4.19 3.26
N SER A 453 25.39 4.37 2.12
CA SER A 453 25.10 5.45 1.17
C SER A 453 24.21 4.94 0.03
N ARG A 454 23.47 5.84 -0.58
CA ARG A 454 22.75 5.68 -1.83
C ARG A 454 23.43 6.52 -2.90
N GLY A 455 24.49 5.95 -3.49
CA GLY A 455 25.39 6.70 -4.38
C GLY A 455 25.95 7.97 -3.71
N ALA A 456 25.94 9.07 -4.45
CA ALA A 456 26.31 10.41 -3.94
C ALA A 456 25.08 11.27 -3.57
N VAL A 457 23.91 10.66 -3.40
CA VAL A 457 22.63 11.35 -3.24
C VAL A 457 22.06 11.24 -1.83
N GLY A 458 22.24 10.10 -1.16
CA GLY A 458 21.68 9.84 0.16
C GLY A 458 22.62 9.05 1.07
N PHE A 459 22.42 9.18 2.38
CA PHE A 459 23.10 8.39 3.40
C PHE A 459 22.12 8.12 4.54
N VAL A 460 22.19 6.91 5.11
CA VAL A 460 21.40 6.51 6.28
C VAL A 460 22.28 5.73 7.26
N ALA A 461 21.99 5.91 8.56
CA ALA A 461 22.56 5.13 9.64
C ALA A 461 21.46 4.78 10.64
N LEU A 462 21.41 3.50 11.04
CA LEU A 462 20.40 2.91 11.93
C LEU A 462 21.07 2.25 13.12
N ASN A 463 20.55 2.48 14.30
CA ASN A 463 21.06 1.91 15.54
C ASN A 463 19.97 1.14 16.30
N ASN A 464 19.86 -0.15 16.08
CA ASN A 464 18.97 -1.06 16.82
C ASN A 464 19.61 -1.60 18.13
N ASP A 465 20.74 -1.02 18.55
CA ASP A 465 21.45 -1.39 19.77
C ASP A 465 21.04 -0.49 20.95
N THR A 466 21.13 -0.99 22.15
CA THR A 466 20.87 -0.26 23.40
C THR A 466 22.01 0.70 23.81
N THR A 467 23.03 0.84 22.98
CA THR A 467 24.17 1.75 23.21
C THR A 467 24.26 2.82 22.11
N VAL A 468 24.69 4.01 22.46
CA VAL A 468 24.92 5.10 21.49
C VAL A 468 26.01 4.71 20.48
N TRP A 469 25.76 4.95 19.19
CA TRP A 469 26.73 4.69 18.13
C TRP A 469 27.41 5.98 17.64
N SER A 470 28.62 6.21 18.11
CA SER A 470 29.42 7.38 17.71
C SER A 470 30.54 6.96 16.75
N LYS A 471 30.53 7.57 15.54
CA LYS A 471 31.50 7.24 14.49
C LYS A 471 31.58 8.34 13.43
N THR A 472 32.72 8.42 12.74
CA THR A 472 32.85 9.16 11.49
C THR A 472 32.55 8.25 10.31
N PHE A 473 31.56 8.63 9.50
CA PHE A 473 31.08 7.87 8.36
C PHE A 473 31.48 8.53 7.05
N THR A 474 31.81 7.73 6.04
CA THR A 474 31.88 8.18 4.65
C THR A 474 30.46 8.18 4.09
N THR A 475 29.90 9.37 3.87
CA THR A 475 28.50 9.53 3.45
C THR A 475 28.32 9.45 1.93
N GLY A 476 29.37 9.70 1.16
CA GLY A 476 29.31 9.85 -0.29
C GLY A 476 28.73 11.19 -0.76
N LEU A 477 28.15 12.00 0.14
CA LEU A 477 27.52 13.27 -0.22
C LEU A 477 28.55 14.40 -0.34
N PRO A 478 28.25 15.43 -1.13
CA PRO A 478 29.05 16.67 -1.17
C PRO A 478 29.10 17.37 0.19
N ALA A 479 30.17 18.13 0.44
CA ALA A 479 30.33 18.94 1.66
C ALA A 479 29.15 19.92 1.84
N GLY A 480 28.68 20.08 3.07
CA GLY A 480 27.61 21.01 3.45
C GLY A 480 26.83 20.57 4.68
N THR A 481 25.84 21.34 5.04
CA THR A 481 24.90 21.04 6.12
C THR A 481 23.62 20.46 5.52
N TYR A 482 23.11 19.39 6.10
CA TYR A 482 21.93 18.66 5.67
C TYR A 482 20.96 18.49 6.82
N CYS A 483 19.66 18.54 6.55
CA CYS A 483 18.65 18.21 7.55
C CYS A 483 18.64 16.69 7.79
N ASN A 484 18.58 16.27 9.05
CA ASN A 484 18.26 14.89 9.39
C ASN A 484 16.76 14.66 9.17
N VAL A 485 16.43 14.01 8.04
CA VAL A 485 15.02 13.85 7.63
C VAL A 485 14.23 12.87 8.51
N VAL A 486 14.90 12.14 9.39
CA VAL A 486 14.22 11.31 10.39
C VAL A 486 13.37 12.15 11.34
N ASN A 487 13.81 13.37 11.67
CA ASN A 487 13.10 14.23 12.63
C ASN A 487 12.78 15.65 12.14
N GLY A 488 13.24 16.02 10.94
CA GLY A 488 12.99 17.35 10.38
C GLY A 488 13.22 17.44 8.90
N VAL A 489 12.86 18.56 8.32
CA VAL A 489 13.02 18.86 6.89
C VAL A 489 13.50 20.29 6.72
N LYS A 490 13.96 20.64 5.54
CA LYS A 490 14.31 22.00 5.19
C LYS A 490 13.05 22.88 5.07
N SER A 491 13.07 24.04 5.72
CA SER A 491 12.07 25.08 5.61
C SER A 491 12.76 26.39 5.23
N GLY A 492 12.56 26.86 4.00
CA GLY A 492 13.35 27.93 3.43
C GLY A 492 14.81 27.54 3.28
N SER A 493 15.72 28.19 4.02
CA SER A 493 17.16 27.92 3.99
C SER A 493 17.67 27.16 5.22
N THR A 494 16.82 26.78 6.16
CA THR A 494 17.19 26.16 7.44
C THR A 494 16.43 24.87 7.68
N CYS A 495 17.02 23.98 8.47
CA CYS A 495 16.36 22.76 8.94
C CYS A 495 15.39 23.04 10.09
N THR A 496 14.28 22.28 10.12
CA THR A 496 13.28 22.39 11.21
C THR A 496 13.69 21.64 12.47
N ALA A 497 14.68 20.75 12.38
CA ALA A 497 15.22 19.98 13.49
C ALA A 497 16.73 19.73 13.31
N ASP A 498 17.22 18.55 13.67
CA ASP A 498 18.66 18.23 13.68
C ASP A 498 19.34 18.37 12.31
N THR A 499 20.59 18.78 12.34
CA THR A 499 21.44 18.92 11.15
C THR A 499 22.63 17.99 11.21
N VAL A 500 23.14 17.65 10.03
CA VAL A 500 24.37 16.88 9.83
C VAL A 500 25.32 17.67 8.94
N THR A 501 26.54 17.93 9.42
CA THR A 501 27.59 18.53 8.60
C THR A 501 28.46 17.47 7.94
N VAL A 502 28.51 17.50 6.62
CA VAL A 502 29.43 16.71 5.80
C VAL A 502 30.61 17.57 5.45
N ASN A 503 31.82 17.11 5.77
CA ASN A 503 33.08 17.83 5.52
C ASN A 503 33.53 17.74 4.04
N SER A 504 34.63 18.43 3.70
CA SER A 504 35.17 18.43 2.33
C SER A 504 35.66 17.07 1.82
N SER A 505 35.81 16.08 2.69
CA SER A 505 36.16 14.71 2.34
C SER A 505 34.92 13.81 2.19
N GLY A 506 33.71 14.37 2.23
CA GLY A 506 32.45 13.61 2.15
C GLY A 506 32.15 12.81 3.41
N GLN A 507 32.66 13.22 4.57
CA GLN A 507 32.50 12.52 5.84
C GLN A 507 31.68 13.32 6.84
N ALA A 508 30.91 12.62 7.67
CA ALA A 508 30.19 13.18 8.82
C ALA A 508 30.50 12.39 10.10
N THR A 509 30.75 13.12 11.20
CA THR A 509 30.87 12.50 12.52
C THR A 509 29.52 12.58 13.20
N LEU A 510 28.93 11.42 13.51
CA LEU A 510 27.58 11.28 14.04
C LEU A 510 27.62 10.59 15.41
N SER A 511 26.65 10.93 16.24
CA SER A 511 26.31 10.24 17.48
C SER A 511 24.85 9.82 17.39
N ILE A 512 24.60 8.57 17.03
CA ILE A 512 23.26 8.03 16.81
C ILE A 512 22.73 7.51 18.14
N PRO A 513 21.52 7.94 18.59
CA PRO A 513 20.95 7.53 19.88
C PRO A 513 20.90 6.01 20.03
N ALA A 514 20.88 5.54 21.26
CA ALA A 514 20.55 4.17 21.59
C ALA A 514 19.08 3.88 21.32
N ASN A 515 18.76 2.66 20.91
CA ASN A 515 17.39 2.19 20.85
C ASN A 515 16.82 1.99 22.27
N GLY A 516 15.51 2.23 22.46
CA GLY A 516 14.83 2.23 23.76
C GLY A 516 14.76 3.59 24.45
N GLY A 517 15.18 4.68 23.77
CA GLY A 517 14.97 6.07 24.21
C GLY A 517 13.74 6.70 23.53
N THR A 518 13.56 8.01 23.73
CA THR A 518 12.48 8.77 23.07
C THR A 518 12.83 9.27 21.68
N ALA A 519 14.12 9.33 21.34
CA ALA A 519 14.60 9.77 20.04
C ALA A 519 14.70 8.58 19.10
N ILE A 520 14.22 8.73 17.86
CA ILE A 520 14.40 7.71 16.82
C ILE A 520 15.90 7.45 16.62
N PRO A 521 16.37 6.20 16.77
CA PRO A 521 17.79 5.88 16.74
C PRO A 521 18.31 5.75 15.30
N ALA A 522 18.13 6.80 14.51
CA ALA A 522 18.51 6.85 13.10
C ALA A 522 18.92 8.26 12.66
N VAL A 523 19.70 8.30 11.59
CA VAL A 523 20.04 9.50 10.83
C VAL A 523 19.85 9.21 9.35
N ALA A 524 19.15 10.08 8.63
CA ALA A 524 19.03 10.02 7.18
C ALA A 524 19.18 11.43 6.60
N ILE A 525 20.05 11.55 5.59
CA ILE A 525 20.34 12.82 4.91
C ILE A 525 20.42 12.60 3.39
N TYR A 526 19.97 13.58 2.60
CA TYR A 526 20.10 13.50 1.16
C TYR A 526 20.23 14.89 0.51
N THR A 527 20.63 14.92 -0.75
CA THR A 527 20.97 16.17 -1.46
C THR A 527 19.81 17.16 -1.59
N GLY A 528 18.55 16.68 -1.58
CA GLY A 528 17.36 17.53 -1.63
C GLY A 528 17.11 18.33 -0.35
N GLU A 529 17.68 17.92 0.78
CA GLU A 529 17.53 18.53 2.10
C GLU A 529 18.84 19.20 2.59
N LYS A 530 19.63 19.71 1.64
CA LYS A 530 20.83 20.50 1.95
C LYS A 530 20.44 21.96 2.21
N GLU A 531 20.96 22.56 3.31
CA GLU A 531 20.85 23.99 3.61
C GLU A 531 21.52 24.88 2.56
#